data_6f43ddb47a8846cdf26ed66d27773b99
#
_entry.id   6f43ddb47a8846cdf26ed66d27773b99
#
_cell.length_a   1.000
_cell.length_b   1.000
_cell.length_c   1.000
_cell.angle_alpha   90.00
_cell.angle_beta   90.00
_cell.angle_gamma   90.00
#
_symmetry.space_group_name_H-M   'P 1'
#
loop_
_entity.id
_entity.type
_entity.pdbx_description
1 polymer ?
#
loop_
_entity_poly.entity_id
_entity_poly.type
_entity_poly.pdbx_seq_one_letter_code
_entity_poly.pdbx_strand_id
1 'polypeptide(L)'
;GLGDVYKRQPIKNGNVDVEDVINTGLFDFEKAQQAPGWLKEMRGEHIPETEEFGITSFSFVARRPFHPEKFFNFLHDSEKFGKLIRSKGYFWLASRPNYAGQWNQAGGIASYGYAGMFWKSVPKDDWPTDDESISEIKSQWKEPYGDMRQELVFIGQEIDSRSMLKALNECLLSDDDVLKGEDYWKTLNDPFPVWAESL
;
A
#
# COMPACT_ATOMS: atom_id res chain seq x y z
N GLY A 1 -11.07 31.23 -3.93
CA GLY A 1 -10.17 30.14 -3.65
C GLY A 1 -8.79 30.38 -4.20
N LEU A 2 -7.82 29.66 -3.66
CA LEU A 2 -6.40 29.70 -4.08
C LEU A 2 -6.16 29.37 -5.56
N GLY A 3 -7.21 28.99 -6.31
CA GLY A 3 -7.14 28.60 -7.70
C GLY A 3 -6.76 29.69 -8.69
N ASP A 4 -6.96 30.94 -8.33
CA ASP A 4 -6.73 32.08 -9.24
C ASP A 4 -5.27 32.57 -9.21
N VAL A 5 -4.47 32.11 -8.25
CA VAL A 5 -3.06 32.53 -8.08
C VAL A 5 -2.11 31.62 -8.87
N TYR A 6 -2.55 30.41 -9.25
CA TYR A 6 -1.71 29.42 -9.92
C TYR A 6 -2.23 29.12 -11.33
N LYS A 7 -1.32 29.14 -12.29
CA LYS A 7 -1.61 28.68 -13.65
C LYS A 7 -1.85 27.16 -13.60
N ARG A 8 -3.09 26.75 -13.83
CA ARG A 8 -3.48 25.33 -13.89
C ARG A 8 -3.61 24.91 -15.34
N GLN A 9 -2.99 23.80 -15.69
CA GLN A 9 -3.08 23.20 -17.01
C GLN A 9 -3.63 21.79 -16.89
N PRO A 10 -4.63 21.38 -17.71
CA PRO A 10 -5.05 20.00 -17.78
C PRO A 10 -3.95 19.17 -18.43
N ILE A 11 -3.53 18.11 -17.77
CA ILE A 11 -2.58 17.13 -18.31
C ILE A 11 -3.26 15.76 -18.42
N LYS A 12 -2.86 14.95 -19.41
CA LYS A 12 -3.36 13.60 -19.60
C LYS A 12 -2.24 12.61 -19.37
N ASN A 13 -2.41 11.73 -18.35
CA ASN A 13 -1.43 10.68 -17.99
C ASN A 13 0.00 11.22 -17.75
N GLY A 14 0.12 12.42 -17.17
CA GLY A 14 1.43 13.02 -16.92
C GLY A 14 2.12 13.62 -18.17
N ASN A 15 1.48 13.59 -19.32
CA ASN A 15 2.05 14.17 -20.54
C ASN A 15 1.92 15.69 -20.53
N VAL A 16 3.06 16.39 -20.50
CA VAL A 16 3.18 17.83 -20.44
C VAL A 16 4.49 18.22 -21.14
N ASP A 17 4.50 19.34 -21.84
CA ASP A 17 5.72 19.85 -22.45
C ASP A 17 6.72 20.28 -21.37
N VAL A 18 7.98 19.89 -21.53
CA VAL A 18 9.04 20.13 -20.52
C VAL A 18 9.21 21.63 -20.23
N GLU A 19 9.06 22.45 -21.24
CA GLU A 19 9.16 23.91 -21.14
C GLU A 19 8.04 24.53 -20.29
N ASP A 20 6.92 23.86 -20.15
CA ASP A 20 5.79 24.30 -19.30
C ASP A 20 6.03 24.08 -17.80
N VAL A 21 6.98 23.23 -17.43
CA VAL A 21 7.26 22.84 -16.03
C VAL A 21 8.67 23.11 -15.56
N ILE A 22 9.63 23.26 -16.48
CA ILE A 22 11.05 23.55 -16.16
C ILE A 22 11.44 24.93 -16.69
N ASN A 23 12.18 25.65 -15.86
CA ASN A 23 12.69 27.01 -16.19
C ASN A 23 11.59 28.00 -16.60
N THR A 24 10.41 27.89 -16.06
CA THR A 24 9.26 28.75 -16.39
C THR A 24 9.45 30.20 -15.98
N GLY A 25 10.41 30.49 -15.09
CA GLY A 25 10.60 31.85 -14.54
C GLY A 25 9.47 32.33 -13.63
N LEU A 26 8.49 31.47 -13.32
CA LEU A 26 7.32 31.82 -12.53
C LEU A 26 7.55 31.75 -11.01
N PHE A 27 8.60 31.08 -10.56
CA PHE A 27 8.95 30.99 -9.14
C PHE A 27 9.62 32.27 -8.69
N ASP A 28 9.01 32.95 -7.72
CA ASP A 28 9.51 34.15 -7.07
C ASP A 28 9.71 33.84 -5.58
N PHE A 29 10.97 33.79 -5.15
CA PHE A 29 11.30 33.42 -3.78
C PHE A 29 10.78 34.47 -2.76
N GLU A 30 10.81 35.76 -3.10
CA GLU A 30 10.33 36.80 -2.19
C GLU A 30 8.82 36.71 -1.97
N LYS A 31 8.06 36.36 -3.01
CA LYS A 31 6.62 36.09 -2.87
C LYS A 31 6.33 34.78 -2.16
N ALA A 32 7.11 33.76 -2.45
CA ALA A 32 6.93 32.43 -1.82
C ALA A 32 7.12 32.50 -0.29
N GLN A 33 8.16 33.18 0.18
CA GLN A 33 8.43 33.34 1.61
C GLN A 33 7.39 34.18 2.38
N GLN A 34 6.56 34.94 1.69
CA GLN A 34 5.46 35.70 2.28
C GLN A 34 4.20 34.87 2.44
N ALA A 35 4.15 33.66 1.87
CA ALA A 35 3.02 32.74 2.05
C ALA A 35 2.91 32.29 3.53
N PRO A 36 1.71 32.32 4.13
CA PRO A 36 1.52 32.06 5.56
C PRO A 36 2.09 30.70 6.03
N GLY A 37 1.99 29.66 5.21
CA GLY A 37 2.55 28.36 5.50
C GLY A 37 4.08 28.33 5.52
N TRP A 38 4.72 29.00 4.56
CA TRP A 38 6.17 29.09 4.44
C TRP A 38 6.83 29.74 5.65
N LEU A 39 6.24 30.84 6.14
CA LEU A 39 6.75 31.54 7.32
C LEU A 39 6.68 30.71 8.61
N LYS A 40 5.67 29.86 8.76
CA LYS A 40 5.55 28.93 9.89
C LYS A 40 6.65 27.87 9.85
N GLU A 41 6.87 27.25 8.69
CA GLU A 41 7.93 26.25 8.47
C GLU A 41 9.32 26.83 8.76
N MET A 42 9.61 28.03 8.27
CA MET A 42 10.89 28.70 8.51
C MET A 42 11.14 29.05 9.98
N ARG A 43 10.08 29.23 10.80
CA ARG A 43 10.16 29.48 12.23
C ARG A 43 10.26 28.21 13.05
N GLY A 44 10.20 27.03 12.44
CA GLY A 44 10.17 25.76 13.12
C GLY A 44 8.84 25.46 13.83
N GLU A 45 7.80 26.24 13.53
CA GLU A 45 6.44 26.00 14.01
C GLU A 45 5.75 24.96 13.10
N HIS A 46 6.25 23.73 13.17
CA HIS A 46 5.63 22.61 12.46
C HIS A 46 4.45 22.08 13.29
N ILE A 47 3.22 22.26 12.79
CA ILE A 47 2.05 21.56 13.30
C ILE A 47 1.97 20.25 12.54
N PRO A 48 2.05 19.08 13.21
CA PRO A 48 1.92 17.80 12.52
C PRO A 48 0.63 17.76 11.70
N GLU A 49 0.70 17.25 10.47
CA GLU A 49 -0.48 17.13 9.58
C GLU A 49 -1.62 16.34 10.24
N THR A 50 -1.28 15.45 11.18
CA THR A 50 -2.24 14.72 12.01
C THR A 50 -3.10 15.65 12.87
N GLU A 51 -2.50 16.71 13.41
CA GLU A 51 -3.21 17.69 14.24
C GLU A 51 -3.97 18.72 13.39
N GLU A 52 -3.37 19.14 12.25
CA GLU A 52 -3.99 20.15 11.39
C GLU A 52 -5.15 19.61 10.56
N PHE A 53 -5.03 18.37 10.04
CA PHE A 53 -5.99 17.80 9.08
C PHE A 53 -6.66 16.52 9.55
N GLY A 54 -6.34 16.03 10.75
CA GLY A 54 -6.85 14.74 11.26
C GLY A 54 -6.37 13.55 10.42
N ILE A 55 -5.21 13.68 9.74
CA ILE A 55 -4.65 12.63 8.90
C ILE A 55 -3.82 11.69 9.77
N THR A 56 -4.13 10.40 9.69
CA THR A 56 -3.38 9.34 10.38
C THR A 56 -2.87 8.32 9.38
N SER A 57 -1.75 7.68 9.73
CA SER A 57 -1.21 6.56 8.98
C SER A 57 -0.88 5.40 9.91
N PHE A 58 -1.07 4.20 9.44
CA PHE A 58 -0.68 2.99 10.15
C PHE A 58 -0.35 1.86 9.15
N SER A 59 0.39 0.87 9.60
CA SER A 59 0.73 -0.31 8.84
C SER A 59 0.13 -1.56 9.47
N PHE A 60 -0.21 -2.52 8.63
CA PHE A 60 -0.62 -3.87 9.00
C PHE A 60 0.41 -4.85 8.47
N VAL A 61 1.04 -5.60 9.38
CA VAL A 61 2.00 -6.64 9.04
C VAL A 61 1.60 -7.93 9.74
N ALA A 62 1.47 -9.02 8.98
CA ALA A 62 1.13 -10.34 9.52
C ALA A 62 1.84 -11.45 8.75
N ARG A 63 2.12 -12.56 9.43
CA ARG A 63 2.79 -13.75 8.87
C ARG A 63 1.84 -14.92 8.71
N ARG A 64 0.61 -14.63 8.29
CA ARG A 64 -0.45 -15.60 8.02
C ARG A 64 -1.20 -15.16 6.76
N PRO A 65 -1.60 -16.09 5.87
CA PRO A 65 -2.34 -15.70 4.67
C PRO A 65 -3.73 -15.20 5.00
N PHE A 66 -4.25 -14.32 4.17
CA PHE A 66 -5.65 -13.93 4.22
C PHE A 66 -6.55 -15.02 3.64
N HIS A 67 -7.71 -15.19 4.26
CA HIS A 67 -8.84 -15.88 3.62
C HIS A 67 -9.33 -15.02 2.45
N PRO A 68 -9.33 -15.52 1.20
CA PRO A 68 -9.52 -14.67 0.02
C PRO A 68 -10.84 -13.89 0.05
N GLU A 69 -11.94 -14.57 0.34
CA GLU A 69 -13.27 -13.96 0.37
C GLU A 69 -13.42 -12.91 1.48
N LYS A 70 -12.88 -13.19 2.69
CA LYS A 70 -12.93 -12.22 3.78
C LYS A 70 -12.16 -10.94 3.45
N PHE A 71 -10.96 -11.09 2.87
CA PHE A 71 -10.14 -9.95 2.50
C PHE A 71 -10.75 -9.16 1.33
N PHE A 72 -11.31 -9.86 0.35
CA PHE A 72 -12.03 -9.22 -0.74
C PHE A 72 -13.19 -8.36 -0.22
N ASN A 73 -14.02 -8.91 0.66
CA ASN A 73 -15.12 -8.17 1.27
C ASN A 73 -14.62 -6.98 2.10
N PHE A 74 -13.54 -7.15 2.87
CA PHE A 74 -12.92 -6.06 3.61
C PHE A 74 -12.52 -4.88 2.70
N LEU A 75 -11.92 -5.16 1.55
CA LEU A 75 -11.49 -4.12 0.60
C LEU A 75 -12.67 -3.32 0.05
N HIS A 76 -13.84 -3.95 -0.11
CA HIS A 76 -15.04 -3.30 -0.63
C HIS A 76 -15.87 -2.58 0.46
N ASP A 77 -15.61 -2.89 1.73
CA ASP A 77 -16.32 -2.33 2.89
C ASP A 77 -15.45 -1.38 3.73
N SER A 78 -14.29 -1.00 3.25
CA SER A 78 -13.30 -0.25 4.04
C SER A 78 -13.72 1.18 4.40
N GLU A 79 -14.69 1.76 3.70
CA GLU A 79 -15.23 3.11 3.97
C GLU A 79 -15.84 3.26 5.37
N LYS A 80 -16.30 2.16 5.97
CA LYS A 80 -16.88 2.17 7.34
C LYS A 80 -15.88 2.55 8.43
N PHE A 81 -14.59 2.55 8.16
CA PHE A 81 -13.54 2.87 9.12
C PHE A 81 -13.07 4.32 9.06
N GLY A 82 -13.67 5.17 8.23
CA GLY A 82 -13.30 6.55 8.01
C GLY A 82 -12.89 6.82 6.56
N LYS A 83 -12.43 8.03 6.28
CA LYS A 83 -12.07 8.44 4.93
C LYS A 83 -10.66 7.99 4.54
N LEU A 84 -10.57 6.88 3.82
CA LEU A 84 -9.30 6.39 3.29
C LEU A 84 -8.83 7.30 2.15
N ILE A 85 -7.65 7.91 2.29
CA ILE A 85 -7.02 8.77 1.28
C ILE A 85 -6.14 7.92 0.35
N ARG A 86 -5.32 7.06 0.95
CA ARG A 86 -4.41 6.18 0.23
C ARG A 86 -4.13 4.92 1.01
N SER A 87 -4.05 3.80 0.31
CA SER A 87 -3.50 2.56 0.85
C SER A 87 -2.66 1.84 -0.19
N LYS A 88 -1.63 1.17 0.27
CA LYS A 88 -0.69 0.49 -0.63
C LYS A 88 -0.01 -0.67 0.10
N GLY A 89 0.41 -1.67 -0.65
CA GLY A 89 1.27 -2.73 -0.11
C GLY A 89 1.10 -4.06 -0.81
N TYR A 90 1.60 -5.08 -0.16
CA TYR A 90 1.56 -6.45 -0.63
C TYR A 90 0.68 -7.30 0.27
N PHE A 91 -0.02 -8.25 -0.33
CA PHE A 91 -0.86 -9.18 0.39
C PHE A 91 -0.62 -10.62 -0.07
N TRP A 92 -0.88 -11.55 0.81
CA TRP A 92 -0.74 -12.98 0.62
C TRP A 92 -2.08 -13.68 0.83
N LEU A 93 -2.60 -14.32 -0.22
CA LEU A 93 -3.86 -15.07 -0.19
C LEU A 93 -3.59 -16.56 0.03
N ALA A 94 -4.42 -17.19 0.84
CA ALA A 94 -4.36 -18.63 1.05
C ALA A 94 -4.61 -19.44 -0.23
N SER A 95 -5.51 -18.99 -1.09
CA SER A 95 -5.80 -19.61 -2.38
C SER A 95 -4.65 -19.58 -3.38
N ARG A 96 -3.68 -18.68 -3.17
CA ARG A 96 -2.51 -18.44 -4.03
C ARG A 96 -1.22 -18.40 -3.21
N PRO A 97 -0.88 -19.52 -2.51
CA PRO A 97 0.12 -19.49 -1.44
C PRO A 97 1.52 -19.06 -1.90
N ASN A 98 1.85 -19.29 -3.16
CA ASN A 98 3.19 -19.00 -3.69
C ASN A 98 3.36 -17.54 -4.16
N TYR A 99 2.28 -16.79 -4.27
CA TYR A 99 2.25 -15.51 -4.96
C TYR A 99 1.92 -14.34 -4.04
N ALA A 100 2.64 -13.24 -4.24
CA ALA A 100 2.31 -11.97 -3.64
C ALA A 100 1.32 -11.20 -4.54
N GLY A 101 0.26 -10.67 -3.93
CA GLY A 101 -0.61 -9.70 -4.54
C GLY A 101 -0.17 -8.29 -4.20
N GLN A 102 -0.35 -7.36 -5.12
CA GLN A 102 -0.17 -5.94 -4.90
C GLN A 102 -1.53 -5.26 -4.74
N TRP A 103 -1.64 -4.42 -3.74
CA TRP A 103 -2.76 -3.52 -3.51
C TRP A 103 -2.32 -2.07 -3.68
N ASN A 104 -3.13 -1.28 -4.35
CA ASN A 104 -2.93 0.15 -4.49
C ASN A 104 -4.29 0.85 -4.58
N GLN A 105 -4.50 1.85 -3.71
CA GLN A 105 -5.70 2.67 -3.68
C GLN A 105 -5.30 4.12 -3.48
N ALA A 106 -5.90 5.02 -4.25
CA ALA A 106 -5.76 6.47 -4.13
C ALA A 106 -7.11 7.13 -4.42
N GLY A 107 -7.66 7.81 -3.42
CA GLY A 107 -9.02 8.34 -3.50
C GLY A 107 -10.04 7.25 -3.78
N GLY A 108 -10.90 7.44 -4.76
CA GLY A 108 -11.92 6.46 -5.16
C GLY A 108 -11.43 5.39 -6.14
N ILE A 109 -10.15 5.36 -6.49
CA ILE A 109 -9.59 4.39 -7.45
C ILE A 109 -8.76 3.35 -6.71
N ALA A 110 -9.11 2.08 -6.91
CA ALA A 110 -8.39 0.96 -6.34
C ALA A 110 -7.97 -0.04 -7.42
N SER A 111 -6.83 -0.66 -7.23
CA SER A 111 -6.32 -1.73 -8.08
C SER A 111 -5.60 -2.79 -7.26
N TYR A 112 -5.70 -4.02 -7.69
CA TYR A 112 -4.96 -5.16 -7.16
C TYR A 112 -4.54 -6.09 -8.29
N GLY A 113 -3.42 -6.77 -8.12
CA GLY A 113 -2.89 -7.65 -9.15
C GLY A 113 -1.70 -8.48 -8.67
N TYR A 114 -1.07 -9.15 -9.58
CA TYR A 114 0.13 -9.93 -9.35
C TYR A 114 1.33 -9.02 -9.06
N ALA A 115 2.08 -9.35 -8.02
CA ALA A 115 3.30 -8.62 -7.65
C ALA A 115 4.58 -9.45 -7.83
N GLY A 116 4.47 -10.77 -7.86
CA GLY A 116 5.61 -11.68 -7.97
C GLY A 116 5.39 -12.96 -7.17
N MET A 117 6.42 -13.81 -7.14
CA MET A 117 6.46 -14.98 -6.27
C MET A 117 7.23 -14.65 -4.99
N PHE A 118 6.82 -15.25 -3.88
CA PHE A 118 7.62 -15.23 -2.66
C PHE A 118 8.87 -16.08 -2.82
N TRP A 119 9.99 -15.61 -2.31
CA TRP A 119 11.27 -16.32 -2.37
C TRP A 119 11.24 -17.69 -1.69
N LYS A 120 10.36 -17.88 -0.72
CA LYS A 120 10.09 -19.20 -0.11
C LYS A 120 9.64 -20.23 -1.13
N SER A 121 8.92 -19.80 -2.17
CA SER A 121 8.37 -20.67 -3.23
C SER A 121 9.30 -20.78 -4.45
N VAL A 122 10.36 -19.99 -4.51
CA VAL A 122 11.37 -20.02 -5.59
C VAL A 122 12.44 -21.04 -5.26
N PRO A 123 12.78 -21.96 -6.19
CA PRO A 123 13.91 -22.88 -6.02
C PRO A 123 15.21 -22.12 -5.68
N LYS A 124 16.02 -22.68 -4.80
CA LYS A 124 17.26 -22.02 -4.37
C LYS A 124 18.25 -21.75 -5.52
N ASP A 125 18.22 -22.58 -6.54
CA ASP A 125 19.08 -22.46 -7.73
C ASP A 125 18.69 -21.22 -8.58
N ASP A 126 17.47 -20.72 -8.44
CA ASP A 126 16.94 -19.53 -9.12
C ASP A 126 17.06 -18.25 -8.26
N TRP A 127 17.68 -18.34 -7.08
CA TRP A 127 17.91 -17.19 -6.23
C TRP A 127 19.01 -16.29 -6.80
N PRO A 128 18.99 -14.97 -6.52
CA PRO A 128 20.08 -14.09 -6.90
C PRO A 128 21.40 -14.55 -6.30
N THR A 129 22.49 -14.28 -6.99
CA THR A 129 23.84 -14.69 -6.58
C THR A 129 24.62 -13.58 -5.89
N ASP A 130 24.14 -12.35 -5.97
CA ASP A 130 24.76 -11.19 -5.31
C ASP A 130 24.39 -11.11 -3.82
N ASP A 131 25.37 -10.72 -3.01
CA ASP A 131 25.23 -10.70 -1.55
C ASP A 131 24.19 -9.68 -1.06
N GLU A 132 23.98 -8.58 -1.79
CA GLU A 132 23.02 -7.53 -1.42
C GLU A 132 21.59 -8.05 -1.51
N SER A 133 21.21 -8.62 -2.64
CA SER A 133 19.86 -9.21 -2.85
C SER A 133 19.62 -10.37 -1.88
N ILE A 134 20.63 -11.24 -1.66
CA ILE A 134 20.51 -12.33 -0.68
C ILE A 134 20.31 -11.79 0.74
N SER A 135 21.03 -10.74 1.12
CA SER A 135 20.90 -10.11 2.43
C SER A 135 19.52 -9.50 2.61
N GLU A 136 18.97 -8.85 1.58
CA GLU A 136 17.61 -8.29 1.60
C GLU A 136 16.55 -9.39 1.80
N ILE A 137 16.62 -10.47 1.03
CA ILE A 137 15.72 -11.63 1.17
C ILE A 137 15.79 -12.19 2.60
N LYS A 138 17.00 -12.40 3.12
CA LYS A 138 17.22 -12.94 4.47
C LYS A 138 16.73 -12.00 5.56
N SER A 139 16.79 -10.69 5.38
CA SER A 139 16.32 -9.69 6.34
C SER A 139 14.83 -9.81 6.61
N GLN A 140 14.06 -10.23 5.59
CA GLN A 140 12.62 -10.42 5.65
C GLN A 140 12.22 -11.85 6.04
N TRP A 141 13.18 -12.78 6.17
CA TRP A 141 12.92 -14.20 6.38
C TRP A 141 12.52 -14.54 7.80
N LYS A 142 11.38 -15.22 7.96
CA LYS A 142 10.91 -15.76 9.26
C LYS A 142 10.26 -17.11 9.06
N GLU A 143 10.81 -18.13 9.71
CA GLU A 143 10.19 -19.47 9.68
C GLU A 143 8.81 -19.47 10.35
N PRO A 144 7.88 -20.34 9.91
CA PRO A 144 8.01 -21.33 8.82
C PRO A 144 7.73 -20.74 7.41
N TYR A 145 7.32 -19.49 7.28
CA TYR A 145 6.80 -18.93 6.03
C TYR A 145 7.82 -18.16 5.20
N GLY A 146 9.08 -18.09 5.63
CA GLY A 146 10.11 -17.37 4.89
C GLY A 146 9.80 -15.87 4.77
N ASP A 147 9.77 -15.35 3.56
CA ASP A 147 9.44 -13.95 3.24
C ASP A 147 7.94 -13.69 3.07
N MET A 148 7.10 -14.75 3.07
CA MET A 148 5.65 -14.62 2.93
C MET A 148 5.06 -13.79 4.05
N ARG A 149 4.28 -12.74 3.71
CA ARG A 149 3.67 -11.83 4.68
C ARG A 149 2.57 -10.97 4.08
N GLN A 150 1.79 -10.39 4.95
CA GLN A 150 0.99 -9.20 4.69
C GLN A 150 1.84 -7.98 5.02
N GLU A 151 1.80 -6.97 4.18
CA GLU A 151 2.43 -5.67 4.43
C GLU A 151 1.63 -4.58 3.73
N LEU A 152 0.71 -3.96 4.48
CA LEU A 152 -0.21 -2.96 3.98
C LEU A 152 -0.07 -1.67 4.78
N VAL A 153 -0.06 -0.54 4.10
CA VAL A 153 -0.03 0.79 4.71
C VAL A 153 -1.32 1.53 4.34
N PHE A 154 -1.90 2.19 5.33
CA PHE A 154 -3.12 2.96 5.20
C PHE A 154 -2.88 4.39 5.65
N ILE A 155 -3.37 5.36 4.89
CA ILE A 155 -3.32 6.79 5.19
C ILE A 155 -4.73 7.33 4.99
N GLY A 156 -5.26 8.03 5.97
CA GLY A 156 -6.60 8.59 5.85
C GLY A 156 -6.94 9.61 6.92
N GLN A 157 -8.13 10.16 6.81
CA GLN A 157 -8.66 11.17 7.69
C GLN A 157 -9.73 10.56 8.59
N GLU A 158 -9.62 10.81 9.91
CA GLU A 158 -10.55 10.31 10.92
C GLU A 158 -10.72 8.77 10.89
N ILE A 159 -9.63 8.06 10.61
CA ILE A 159 -9.67 6.59 10.53
C ILE A 159 -9.67 5.97 11.94
N ASP A 160 -10.63 5.09 12.19
CA ASP A 160 -10.58 4.16 13.31
C ASP A 160 -9.61 3.02 13.02
N SER A 161 -8.32 3.31 13.23
CA SER A 161 -7.23 2.37 12.99
C SER A 161 -7.35 1.09 13.82
N ARG A 162 -7.91 1.18 15.05
CA ARG A 162 -8.09 0.02 15.94
C ARG A 162 -9.11 -0.96 15.35
N SER A 163 -10.28 -0.46 14.96
CA SER A 163 -11.33 -1.30 14.34
C SER A 163 -10.89 -1.86 13.00
N MET A 164 -10.15 -1.07 12.22
CA MET A 164 -9.62 -1.51 10.94
C MET A 164 -8.55 -2.60 11.08
N LEU A 165 -7.61 -2.46 12.02
CA LEU A 165 -6.62 -3.49 12.34
C LEU A 165 -7.28 -4.77 12.85
N LYS A 166 -8.34 -4.67 13.67
CA LYS A 166 -9.11 -5.82 14.12
C LYS A 166 -9.76 -6.54 12.93
N ALA A 167 -10.42 -5.81 12.03
CA ALA A 167 -11.05 -6.39 10.85
C ALA A 167 -10.03 -7.06 9.91
N LEU A 168 -8.83 -6.47 9.72
CA LEU A 168 -7.74 -7.09 8.97
C LEU A 168 -7.27 -8.41 9.62
N ASN A 169 -7.15 -8.45 10.94
CA ASN A 169 -6.81 -9.68 11.65
C ASN A 169 -7.89 -10.76 11.49
N GLU A 170 -9.18 -10.38 11.45
CA GLU A 170 -10.30 -11.30 11.22
C GLU A 170 -10.33 -11.84 9.76
N CYS A 171 -9.64 -11.17 8.83
CA CYS A 171 -9.44 -11.66 7.47
C CYS A 171 -8.35 -12.74 7.37
N LEU A 172 -7.44 -12.86 8.34
CA LEU A 172 -6.44 -13.92 8.34
C LEU A 172 -7.11 -15.30 8.48
N LEU A 173 -6.45 -16.33 7.99
CA LEU A 173 -6.87 -17.70 8.24
C LEU A 173 -6.96 -17.97 9.74
N SER A 174 -7.94 -18.75 10.16
CA SER A 174 -8.03 -19.30 11.52
C SER A 174 -6.89 -20.29 11.79
N ASP A 175 -6.62 -20.60 13.06
CA ASP A 175 -5.64 -21.63 13.42
C ASP A 175 -6.02 -22.98 12.84
N ASP A 176 -7.32 -23.31 12.86
CA ASP A 176 -7.85 -24.55 12.30
C ASP A 176 -7.62 -24.64 10.79
N ASP A 177 -7.81 -23.54 10.05
CA ASP A 177 -7.58 -23.52 8.60
C ASP A 177 -6.09 -23.58 8.26
N VAL A 178 -5.25 -22.95 9.07
CA VAL A 178 -3.78 -23.05 8.92
C VAL A 178 -3.33 -24.49 9.04
N LEU A 179 -3.85 -25.23 10.03
CA LEU A 179 -3.49 -26.63 10.26
C LEU A 179 -3.91 -27.59 9.15
N LYS A 180 -4.92 -27.23 8.36
CA LYS A 180 -5.35 -28.04 7.19
C LYS A 180 -4.36 -28.03 6.03
N GLY A 181 -3.46 -27.04 6.00
CA GLY A 181 -2.38 -26.94 5.02
C GLY A 181 -2.79 -26.38 3.67
N GLU A 182 -1.79 -26.20 2.79
CA GLU A 182 -1.94 -25.49 1.51
C GLU A 182 -2.90 -26.15 0.53
N ASP A 183 -3.05 -27.49 0.54
CA ASP A 183 -3.98 -28.16 -0.35
C ASP A 183 -5.42 -27.76 -0.04
N TYR A 184 -5.75 -27.60 1.23
CA TYR A 184 -7.05 -27.05 1.63
C TYR A 184 -7.16 -25.55 1.28
N TRP A 185 -6.11 -24.77 1.52
CA TRP A 185 -6.15 -23.33 1.25
C TRP A 185 -6.48 -23.01 -0.22
N LYS A 186 -5.94 -23.81 -1.16
CA LYS A 186 -6.20 -23.68 -2.60
C LYS A 186 -7.65 -23.98 -2.99
N THR A 187 -8.43 -24.63 -2.12
CA THR A 187 -9.86 -24.91 -2.36
C THR A 187 -10.79 -23.80 -1.90
N LEU A 188 -10.26 -22.79 -1.18
CA LEU A 188 -11.05 -21.67 -0.69
C LEU A 188 -11.59 -20.83 -1.85
N ASN A 189 -12.84 -20.37 -1.70
CA ASN A 189 -13.44 -19.46 -2.68
C ASN A 189 -12.62 -18.17 -2.83
N ASP A 190 -12.16 -17.90 -4.04
CA ASP A 190 -11.30 -16.77 -4.37
C ASP A 190 -12.01 -15.83 -5.35
N PRO A 191 -12.61 -14.72 -4.86
CA PRO A 191 -13.31 -13.77 -5.71
C PRO A 191 -12.39 -12.80 -6.47
N PHE A 192 -11.07 -12.84 -6.21
CA PHE A 192 -10.14 -11.99 -6.94
C PHE A 192 -10.01 -12.46 -8.39
N PRO A 193 -9.87 -11.53 -9.35
CA PRO A 193 -9.63 -11.89 -10.73
C PRO A 193 -8.37 -12.73 -10.91
N VAL A 194 -8.32 -13.50 -11.97
CA VAL A 194 -7.09 -14.21 -12.36
C VAL A 194 -6.00 -13.18 -12.60
N TRP A 195 -4.87 -13.33 -11.93
CA TRP A 195 -3.73 -12.47 -12.18
C TRP A 195 -3.08 -12.88 -13.50
N ALA A 196 -3.00 -11.95 -14.44
CA ALA A 196 -2.15 -12.14 -15.60
C ALA A 196 -0.70 -12.16 -15.10
N GLU A 197 -0.03 -13.28 -15.26
CA GLU A 197 1.43 -13.32 -15.18
C GLU A 197 1.92 -12.37 -16.27
N SER A 198 2.61 -11.31 -15.86
CA SER A 198 3.27 -10.42 -16.83
C SER A 198 4.34 -11.26 -17.51
N LEU A 199 4.08 -11.67 -18.75
CA LEU A 199 5.05 -12.28 -19.65
C LEU A 199 6.18 -11.31 -19.94
#